data_b7f4b2df524856d14f20effd8656adf8
#
_entry.id   b7f4b2df524856d14f20effd8656adf8
#
_cell.length_a   1.000
_cell.length_b   1.000
_cell.length_c   1.000
_cell.angle_alpha   90.00
_cell.angle_beta   90.00
_cell.angle_gamma   90.00
#
_symmetry.space_group_name_H-M   'P 1'
#
loop_
_entity.id
_entity.type
_entity.pdbx_description
1 polymer ?
#
loop_
_entity_poly.entity_id
_entity_poly.type
_entity_poly.pdbx_seq_one_letter_code
_entity_poly.pdbx_strand_id
1 'polypeptide(L)'
;MSFVWETPEEINQKLAQRLKQLRKRRGISQLQLSEKSNVSYGSIKRFETTGQISLISLTKLCVALDCADEIRQLFTNVEYASIEEVIRERT
;
A
#
# COMPACT_ATOMS: atom_id res chain seq x y z
N MET A 1 -22.03 12.25 -0.77
CA MET A 1 -20.61 12.35 -0.37
C MET A 1 -20.50 12.29 1.14
N SER A 2 -19.79 11.37 1.66
CA SER A 2 -19.60 11.29 3.10
C SER A 2 -18.29 11.98 3.47
N PHE A 3 -18.35 12.81 4.46
CA PHE A 3 -17.16 13.34 5.07
C PHE A 3 -16.67 12.32 6.07
N VAL A 4 -15.79 11.49 5.64
CA VAL A 4 -15.21 10.52 6.53
C VAL A 4 -13.87 11.09 6.98
N TRP A 5 -13.82 11.46 8.23
CA TRP A 5 -12.57 11.90 8.84
C TRP A 5 -11.80 10.65 9.23
N GLU A 6 -11.14 10.06 8.23
CA GLU A 6 -10.33 8.89 8.48
C GLU A 6 -9.02 9.29 9.13
N THR A 7 -8.61 8.55 10.14
CA THR A 7 -7.28 8.70 10.70
C THR A 7 -6.27 8.05 9.76
N PRO A 8 -4.99 8.44 9.83
CA PRO A 8 -3.95 7.74 9.07
C PRO A 8 -3.94 6.23 9.31
N GLU A 9 -4.21 5.82 10.55
CA GLU A 9 -4.26 4.39 10.93
C GLU A 9 -5.40 3.68 10.21
N GLU A 10 -6.56 4.33 10.11
CA GLU A 10 -7.70 3.76 9.40
C GLU A 10 -7.44 3.64 7.89
N ILE A 11 -6.78 4.63 7.30
CA ILE A 11 -6.36 4.56 5.89
C ILE A 11 -5.44 3.37 5.68
N ASN A 12 -4.46 3.21 6.56
CA ASN A 12 -3.50 2.13 6.47
C ASN A 12 -4.16 0.76 6.65
N GLN A 13 -5.12 0.65 7.56
CA GLN A 13 -5.86 -0.60 7.77
C GLN A 13 -6.67 -0.97 6.53
N LYS A 14 -7.29 -0.01 5.88
CA LYS A 14 -8.03 -0.27 4.62
C LYS A 14 -7.08 -0.72 3.52
N LEU A 15 -5.91 -0.11 3.43
CA LEU A 15 -4.89 -0.52 2.47
C LEU A 15 -4.43 -1.95 2.74
N ALA A 16 -4.19 -2.27 4.00
CA ALA A 16 -3.78 -3.62 4.40
C ALA A 16 -4.84 -4.66 4.06
N GLN A 17 -6.12 -4.33 4.24
CA GLN A 17 -7.21 -5.24 3.88
C GLN A 17 -7.28 -5.46 2.38
N ARG A 18 -7.05 -4.43 1.56
CA ARG A 18 -7.01 -4.58 0.12
C ARG A 18 -5.87 -5.50 -0.32
N LEU A 19 -4.71 -5.35 0.29
CA LEU A 19 -3.59 -6.22 -0.03
C LEU A 19 -3.86 -7.65 0.41
N LYS A 20 -4.48 -7.84 1.57
CA LYS A 20 -4.88 -9.17 2.04
C LYS A 20 -5.85 -9.82 1.07
N GLN A 21 -6.84 -9.09 0.58
CA GLN A 21 -7.80 -9.61 -0.40
C GLN A 21 -7.10 -9.98 -1.70
N LEU A 22 -6.16 -9.16 -2.16
CA LEU A 22 -5.39 -9.46 -3.35
C LEU A 22 -4.56 -10.73 -3.15
N ARG A 23 -3.90 -10.86 -1.99
CA ARG A 23 -3.15 -12.08 -1.66
C ARG A 23 -4.05 -13.31 -1.76
N LYS A 24 -5.24 -13.25 -1.15
CA LYS A 24 -6.19 -14.35 -1.19
C LYS A 24 -6.68 -14.65 -2.61
N ARG A 25 -6.90 -13.62 -3.40
CA ARG A 25 -7.30 -13.78 -4.80
C ARG A 25 -6.23 -14.51 -5.61
N ARG A 26 -4.97 -14.26 -5.30
CA ARG A 26 -3.84 -14.95 -5.92
C ARG A 26 -3.65 -16.39 -5.40
N GLY A 27 -4.43 -16.79 -4.39
CA GLY A 27 -4.34 -18.12 -3.80
C GLY A 27 -3.07 -18.33 -2.98
N ILE A 28 -2.51 -17.29 -2.41
CA ILE A 28 -1.24 -17.33 -1.70
C ILE A 28 -1.49 -17.17 -0.20
N SER A 29 -0.93 -18.07 0.62
CA SER A 29 -0.98 -17.94 2.07
C SER A 29 -0.01 -16.87 2.55
N GLN A 30 -0.18 -16.43 3.80
CA GLN A 30 0.78 -15.49 4.40
C GLN A 30 2.21 -16.05 4.41
N LEU A 31 2.33 -17.34 4.70
CA LEU A 31 3.65 -18.00 4.74
C LEU A 31 4.26 -18.05 3.35
N GLN A 32 3.46 -18.38 2.33
CA GLN A 32 3.93 -18.39 0.96
C GLN A 32 4.35 -16.99 0.51
N LEU A 33 3.58 -15.98 0.89
CA LEU A 33 3.94 -14.60 0.57
C LEU A 33 5.25 -14.20 1.24
N SER A 34 5.48 -14.63 2.49
CA SER A 34 6.74 -14.40 3.17
C SER A 34 7.90 -14.98 2.38
N GLU A 35 7.77 -16.21 1.91
CA GLU A 35 8.82 -16.86 1.13
C GLU A 35 9.08 -16.15 -0.19
N LYS A 36 8.02 -15.73 -0.88
CA LYS A 36 8.13 -15.05 -2.18
C LYS A 36 8.69 -13.64 -2.06
N SER A 37 8.32 -12.92 -1.01
CA SER A 37 8.65 -11.50 -0.87
C SER A 37 9.92 -11.24 -0.08
N ASN A 38 10.38 -12.24 0.67
CA ASN A 38 11.46 -12.08 1.64
C ASN A 38 11.11 -11.07 2.75
N VAL A 39 9.82 -10.90 3.02
CA VAL A 39 9.30 -10.16 4.17
C VAL A 39 8.92 -11.18 5.23
N SER A 40 9.27 -10.92 6.48
CA SER A 40 9.01 -11.90 7.54
C SER A 40 7.51 -12.18 7.69
N TYR A 41 7.20 -13.41 8.06
CA TYR A 41 5.82 -13.82 8.31
C TYR A 41 5.16 -12.94 9.38
N GLY A 42 5.90 -12.63 10.46
CA GLY A 42 5.38 -11.75 11.50
C GLY A 42 5.05 -10.36 11.00
N SER A 43 5.87 -9.81 10.10
CA SER A 43 5.61 -8.49 9.50
C SER A 43 4.35 -8.51 8.64
N ILE A 44 4.14 -9.58 7.88
CA ILE A 44 2.93 -9.72 7.05
C ILE A 44 1.69 -9.82 7.93
N LYS A 45 1.74 -10.66 8.97
CA LYS A 45 0.61 -10.79 9.92
C LYS A 45 0.30 -9.46 10.57
N ARG A 46 1.32 -8.75 11.04
CA ARG A 46 1.14 -7.45 11.67
C ARG A 46 0.53 -6.44 10.70
N PHE A 47 1.03 -6.40 9.46
CA PHE A 47 0.50 -5.48 8.46
C PHE A 47 -0.98 -5.76 8.18
N GLU A 48 -1.33 -7.01 7.94
CA GLU A 48 -2.72 -7.37 7.62
C GLU A 48 -3.68 -7.12 8.78
N THR A 49 -3.16 -7.06 10.00
CA THR A 49 -3.96 -6.81 11.20
C THR A 49 -4.02 -5.32 11.55
N THR A 50 -2.90 -4.61 11.45
CA THR A 50 -2.77 -3.25 11.97
C THR A 50 -2.56 -2.18 10.90
N GLY A 51 -2.16 -2.56 9.70
CA GLY A 51 -1.77 -1.62 8.67
C GLY A 51 -0.36 -1.08 8.81
N GLN A 52 0.43 -1.59 9.76
CA GLN A 52 1.78 -1.12 10.01
C GLN A 52 2.81 -1.96 9.28
N ILE A 53 3.61 -1.31 8.46
CA ILE A 53 4.68 -1.95 7.69
C ILE A 53 5.64 -0.86 7.22
N SER A 54 6.90 -1.21 7.00
CA SER A 54 7.82 -0.29 6.34
C SER A 54 7.48 -0.19 4.85
N LEU A 55 7.80 0.97 4.26
CA LEU A 55 7.55 1.16 2.84
C LEU A 55 8.29 0.13 2.00
N ILE A 56 9.56 -0.16 2.32
CA ILE A 56 10.32 -1.15 1.54
C ILE A 56 9.68 -2.54 1.62
N SER A 57 9.18 -2.93 2.80
CA SER A 57 8.50 -4.22 2.94
C SER A 57 7.20 -4.25 2.14
N LEU A 58 6.43 -3.16 2.18
CA LEU A 58 5.21 -3.06 1.37
C LEU A 58 5.53 -3.20 -0.12
N THR A 59 6.58 -2.54 -0.59
CA THR A 59 7.00 -2.65 -1.98
C THR A 59 7.36 -4.08 -2.34
N LYS A 60 8.08 -4.78 -1.45
CA LYS A 60 8.42 -6.19 -1.66
C LYS A 60 7.17 -7.06 -1.77
N LEU A 61 6.15 -6.81 -0.95
CA LEU A 61 4.88 -7.53 -1.03
C LEU A 61 4.20 -7.28 -2.37
N CYS A 62 4.19 -6.03 -2.83
CA CYS A 62 3.58 -5.69 -4.11
C CYS A 62 4.30 -6.36 -5.27
N VAL A 63 5.62 -6.42 -5.25
CA VAL A 63 6.39 -7.13 -6.28
C VAL A 63 6.02 -8.62 -6.28
N ALA A 64 5.96 -9.23 -5.10
CA ALA A 64 5.65 -10.65 -4.97
C ALA A 64 4.22 -10.98 -5.43
N LEU A 65 3.31 -10.02 -5.33
CA LEU A 65 1.90 -10.19 -5.72
C LEU A 65 1.61 -9.65 -7.13
N ASP A 66 2.63 -9.30 -7.90
CA ASP A 66 2.49 -8.75 -9.26
C ASP A 66 1.65 -7.46 -9.30
N CYS A 67 1.76 -6.64 -8.28
CA CYS A 67 1.08 -5.35 -8.24
C CYS A 67 2.05 -4.19 -7.98
N ALA A 68 3.30 -4.33 -8.40
CA ALA A 68 4.31 -3.29 -8.23
C ALA A 68 3.91 -1.97 -8.89
N ASP A 69 3.10 -2.03 -9.95
CA ASP A 69 2.64 -0.82 -10.63
C ASP A 69 1.80 0.07 -9.71
N GLU A 70 1.12 -0.50 -8.74
CA GLU A 70 0.36 0.31 -7.77
C GLU A 70 1.28 1.23 -6.97
N ILE A 71 2.45 0.74 -6.61
CA ILE A 71 3.46 1.56 -5.91
C ILE A 71 4.07 2.58 -6.88
N ARG A 72 4.38 2.18 -8.12
CA ARG A 72 4.94 3.10 -9.12
C ARG A 72 3.99 4.24 -9.44
N GLN A 73 2.69 3.98 -9.44
CA GLN A 73 1.66 4.96 -9.76
C GLN A 73 1.28 5.86 -8.59
N LEU A 74 1.76 5.54 -7.40
CA LEU A 74 1.39 6.29 -6.21
C LEU A 74 1.79 7.76 -6.37
N PHE A 75 0.84 8.67 -6.11
CA PHE A 75 1.00 10.12 -6.22
C PHE A 75 1.13 10.67 -7.65
N THR A 76 1.03 9.84 -8.67
CA THR A 76 1.17 10.34 -10.05
C THR A 76 -0.06 11.12 -10.54
N ASN A 77 -1.22 10.88 -9.93
CA ASN A 77 -2.49 11.48 -10.34
C ASN A 77 -3.05 12.49 -9.33
N VAL A 78 -2.18 13.06 -8.50
CA VAL A 78 -2.62 14.07 -7.55
C VAL A 78 -2.74 15.41 -8.26
N GLU A 79 -3.93 16.01 -8.19
CA GLU A 79 -4.19 17.30 -8.82
C GLU A 79 -3.48 18.43 -8.07
N TYR A 80 -3.19 19.49 -8.81
CA TYR A 80 -2.64 20.71 -8.23
C TYR A 80 -3.69 21.37 -7.35
N ALA A 81 -3.31 21.78 -6.15
CA ALA A 81 -4.19 22.47 -5.22
C ALA A 81 -4.37 23.95 -5.60
N SER A 82 -3.38 24.53 -6.30
CA SER A 82 -3.43 25.94 -6.67
C SER A 82 -2.53 26.21 -7.88
N ILE A 83 -2.71 27.39 -8.46
CA ILE A 83 -1.86 27.84 -9.56
C ILE A 83 -0.43 28.08 -9.12
N GLU A 84 -0.23 28.46 -7.86
CA GLU A 84 1.12 28.63 -7.30
C GLU A 84 1.88 27.30 -7.29
N GLU A 85 1.20 26.20 -7.09
CA GLU A 85 1.83 24.89 -7.13
C GLU A 85 2.35 24.57 -8.54
N VAL A 86 1.56 24.91 -9.56
CA VAL A 86 1.98 24.73 -10.95
C VAL A 86 3.26 25.51 -11.21
N ILE A 87 3.30 26.76 -10.75
CA ILE A 87 4.46 27.63 -10.94
C ILE A 87 5.68 27.09 -10.20
N ARG A 88 5.53 26.62 -8.95
CA ARG A 88 6.65 26.06 -8.17
C ARG A 88 7.23 24.83 -8.84
N GLU A 89 6.41 23.96 -9.39
CA GLU A 89 6.90 22.73 -10.04
C GLU A 89 7.73 23.06 -11.27
N ARG A 90 7.42 24.17 -11.95
CA ARG A 90 8.15 24.57 -13.16
C ARG A 90 9.47 25.27 -12.89
N THR A 91 9.68 25.72 -11.66
CA THR A 91 10.94 26.36 -11.27
C THR A 91 11.85 25.40 -10.55
#